data_e0592ef9d7e930e45b9c33be1218b007
#
_entry.id   e0592ef9d7e930e45b9c33be1218b007
#
_cell.length_a   1.000
_cell.length_b   1.000
_cell.length_c   1.000
_cell.angle_alpha   90.00
_cell.angle_beta   90.00
_cell.angle_gamma   90.00
#
_symmetry.space_group_name_H-M   'P 1'
#
loop_
_entity.id
_entity.type
_entity.pdbx_description
1 polymer ?
#
loop_
_entity_poly.entity_id
_entity_poly.type
_entity_poly.pdbx_seq_one_letter_code
_entity_poly.pdbx_strand_id
1 'polypeptide(L)'
;SKYFVNDPDWIIEQGSILDKNYINSLGKFDIVYSWGVLHHTGKMWSAIENAASLVKRKGTLFIAIYNDQGRKSSFWKKVKALYCSGIVGKVLITLVFIPYFVLRALLSSALKRKNVFAEYKKNRGMSIMYDWFDWLGGWPFEVATVEAVFHFLQDKGFLLSNIETSNGGLGNNQFVFTRE
;
A
#
# COMPACT_ATOMS: atom_id res chain seq x y z
N SER A 1 20.78 0.91 -6.90
CA SER A 1 20.88 2.23 -6.26
C SER A 1 22.28 2.79 -6.48
N LYS A 2 22.41 4.07 -6.85
CA LYS A 2 23.69 4.75 -7.11
C LYS A 2 24.61 4.80 -5.86
N TYR A 3 24.04 4.64 -4.68
CA TYR A 3 24.73 4.79 -3.39
C TYR A 3 25.22 3.47 -2.77
N PHE A 4 24.68 2.32 -3.22
CA PHE A 4 24.93 1.01 -2.59
C PHE A 4 25.41 -0.05 -3.57
N VAL A 5 25.90 0.34 -4.76
CA VAL A 5 26.31 -0.60 -5.83
C VAL A 5 27.41 -1.59 -5.40
N ASN A 6 28.22 -1.21 -4.42
CA ASN A 6 29.35 -2.01 -3.92
C ASN A 6 29.21 -2.38 -2.44
N ASP A 7 28.02 -2.24 -1.85
CA ASP A 7 27.79 -2.64 -0.46
C ASP A 7 27.40 -4.11 -0.40
N PRO A 8 28.22 -5.00 0.18
CA PRO A 8 27.94 -6.42 0.25
C PRO A 8 26.71 -6.75 1.11
N ASP A 9 26.30 -5.84 1.99
CA ASP A 9 25.12 -6.00 2.84
C ASP A 9 23.82 -5.50 2.15
N TRP A 10 23.95 -4.85 0.98
CA TRP A 10 22.83 -4.39 0.17
C TRP A 10 22.41 -5.43 -0.86
N ILE A 11 21.59 -6.37 -0.43
CA ILE A 11 21.09 -7.46 -1.27
C ILE A 11 19.72 -7.08 -1.87
N ILE A 12 19.60 -7.14 -3.21
CA ILE A 12 18.35 -6.99 -3.92
C ILE A 12 18.06 -8.28 -4.67
N GLU A 13 16.97 -8.92 -4.33
CA GLU A 13 16.56 -10.17 -4.98
C GLU A 13 15.06 -10.18 -5.27
N GLN A 14 14.66 -11.02 -6.22
CA GLN A 14 13.26 -11.22 -6.55
C GLN A 14 12.69 -12.37 -5.72
N GLY A 15 11.58 -12.11 -5.01
CA GLY A 15 10.89 -13.12 -4.23
C GLY A 15 9.42 -12.78 -4.03
N SER A 16 8.64 -13.77 -3.63
CA SER A 16 7.23 -13.58 -3.30
C SER A 16 7.02 -13.70 -1.79
N ILE A 17 6.38 -12.69 -1.20
CA ILE A 17 5.97 -12.74 0.21
C ILE A 17 4.98 -13.89 0.51
N LEU A 18 4.35 -14.45 -0.51
CA LEU A 18 3.43 -15.58 -0.38
C LEU A 18 4.12 -16.95 -0.51
N ASP A 19 5.37 -16.99 -0.94
CA ASP A 19 6.16 -18.23 -1.02
C ASP A 19 6.81 -18.52 0.34
N LYS A 20 6.25 -19.48 1.05
CA LYS A 20 6.74 -19.89 2.38
C LYS A 20 8.15 -20.45 2.35
N ASN A 21 8.57 -21.12 1.27
CA ASN A 21 9.92 -21.66 1.16
C ASN A 21 10.93 -20.53 1.05
N TYR A 22 10.64 -19.55 0.19
CA TYR A 22 11.43 -18.33 0.07
C TYR A 22 11.50 -17.57 1.41
N ILE A 23 10.36 -17.31 2.05
CA ILE A 23 10.32 -16.62 3.35
C ILE A 23 11.15 -17.35 4.41
N ASN A 24 11.06 -18.67 4.48
CA ASN A 24 11.82 -19.45 5.47
C ASN A 24 13.33 -19.41 5.21
N SER A 25 13.78 -19.20 3.96
CA SER A 25 15.20 -19.10 3.61
C SER A 25 15.83 -17.76 3.98
N LEU A 26 15.03 -16.69 4.16
CA LEU A 26 15.53 -15.34 4.46
C LEU A 26 16.07 -15.16 5.89
N GLY A 27 15.64 -16.01 6.84
CA GLY A 27 15.99 -15.85 8.25
C GLY A 27 15.13 -14.81 8.98
N LYS A 28 15.73 -14.13 9.97
CA LYS A 28 15.03 -13.14 10.82
C LYS A 28 15.77 -11.82 10.82
N PHE A 29 15.00 -10.72 10.91
CA PHE A 29 15.50 -9.35 10.84
C PHE A 29 15.10 -8.54 12.07
N ASP A 30 15.89 -7.55 12.41
CA ASP A 30 15.58 -6.60 13.50
C ASP A 30 14.47 -5.63 13.08
N ILE A 31 14.41 -5.32 11.77
CA ILE A 31 13.37 -4.47 11.17
C ILE A 31 12.84 -5.16 9.92
N VAL A 32 11.52 -5.31 9.84
CA VAL A 32 10.80 -5.73 8.63
C VAL A 32 9.89 -4.58 8.21
N TYR A 33 10.10 -4.08 7.00
CA TYR A 33 9.39 -2.93 6.46
C TYR A 33 8.62 -3.31 5.20
N SER A 34 7.32 -3.02 5.18
CA SER A 34 6.49 -3.23 3.99
C SER A 34 5.43 -2.13 3.88
N TRP A 35 5.69 -1.16 3.02
CA TRP A 35 4.81 -0.04 2.80
C TRP A 35 4.12 -0.12 1.44
N GLY A 36 2.79 -0.27 1.43
CA GLY A 36 2.00 -0.23 0.21
C GLY A 36 2.08 -1.52 -0.65
N VAL A 37 2.46 -2.67 -0.09
CA VAL A 37 2.69 -3.92 -0.84
C VAL A 37 1.73 -5.04 -0.45
N LEU A 38 1.58 -5.33 0.85
CA LEU A 38 0.91 -6.54 1.33
C LEU A 38 -0.56 -6.64 0.91
N HIS A 39 -1.24 -5.51 0.78
CA HIS A 39 -2.65 -5.42 0.38
C HIS A 39 -2.86 -5.51 -1.15
N HIS A 40 -1.80 -5.74 -1.91
CA HIS A 40 -1.83 -6.01 -3.35
C HIS A 40 -1.49 -7.45 -3.70
N THR A 41 -1.44 -8.36 -2.73
CA THR A 41 -1.05 -9.75 -2.92
C THR A 41 -2.22 -10.69 -3.26
N GLY A 42 -3.45 -10.25 -3.03
CA GLY A 42 -4.66 -11.09 -3.13
C GLY A 42 -4.82 -12.09 -1.98
N LYS A 43 -3.85 -12.11 -1.04
CA LYS A 43 -3.85 -12.90 0.20
C LYS A 43 -3.22 -12.09 1.33
N MET A 44 -3.73 -10.88 1.55
CA MET A 44 -3.15 -9.86 2.45
C MET A 44 -2.82 -10.42 3.84
N TRP A 45 -3.73 -11.15 4.46
CA TRP A 45 -3.52 -11.69 5.81
C TRP A 45 -2.36 -12.68 5.87
N SER A 46 -2.25 -13.56 4.85
CA SER A 46 -1.10 -14.48 4.72
C SER A 46 0.21 -13.71 4.47
N ALA A 47 0.15 -12.64 3.68
CA ALA A 47 1.31 -11.79 3.43
C ALA A 47 1.77 -11.04 4.69
N ILE A 48 0.83 -10.51 5.50
CA ILE A 48 1.13 -9.90 6.81
C ILE A 48 1.73 -10.94 7.76
N GLU A 49 1.17 -12.14 7.83
CA GLU A 49 1.70 -13.24 8.66
C GLU A 49 3.12 -13.63 8.27
N ASN A 50 3.37 -13.79 6.97
CA ASN A 50 4.70 -14.12 6.48
C ASN A 50 5.71 -12.99 6.78
N ALA A 51 5.33 -11.72 6.58
CA ALA A 51 6.17 -10.58 6.96
C ALA A 51 6.44 -10.55 8.48
N ALA A 52 5.41 -10.75 9.30
CA ALA A 52 5.56 -10.84 10.75
C ALA A 52 6.47 -11.99 11.19
N SER A 53 6.43 -13.12 10.46
CA SER A 53 7.29 -14.27 10.74
C SER A 53 8.77 -13.96 10.61
N LEU A 54 9.17 -12.99 9.78
CA LEU A 54 10.56 -12.58 9.56
C LEU A 54 11.12 -11.68 10.67
N VAL A 55 10.31 -11.18 11.59
CA VAL A 55 10.75 -10.28 12.65
C VAL A 55 11.40 -11.08 13.78
N LYS A 56 12.60 -10.67 14.23
CA LYS A 56 13.23 -11.19 15.43
C LYS A 56 12.42 -10.84 16.69
N ARG A 57 12.66 -11.56 17.77
CA ARG A 57 12.19 -11.15 19.10
C ARG A 57 12.74 -9.76 19.44
N LYS A 58 11.90 -8.87 19.96
CA LYS A 58 12.16 -7.43 20.17
C LYS A 58 12.42 -6.63 18.89
N GLY A 59 12.27 -7.23 17.71
CA GLY A 59 12.35 -6.56 16.42
C GLY A 59 11.08 -5.79 16.07
N THR A 60 11.17 -4.99 15.03
CA THR A 60 10.11 -4.08 14.60
C THR A 60 9.50 -4.53 13.27
N LEU A 61 8.17 -4.54 13.21
CA LEU A 61 7.38 -4.67 11.99
C LEU A 61 6.74 -3.33 11.64
N PHE A 62 7.10 -2.75 10.50
CA PHE A 62 6.43 -1.56 9.95
C PHE A 62 5.64 -1.96 8.72
N ILE A 63 4.31 -1.76 8.75
CA ILE A 63 3.44 -2.05 7.61
C ILE A 63 2.49 -0.89 7.33
N ALA A 64 2.14 -0.70 6.05
CA ALA A 64 1.10 0.23 5.64
C ALA A 64 0.03 -0.52 4.84
N ILE A 65 -1.22 -0.46 5.31
CA ILE A 65 -2.37 -1.19 4.77
C ILE A 65 -3.48 -0.20 4.44
N TYR A 66 -4.15 -0.38 3.29
CA TYR A 66 -5.31 0.44 2.94
C TYR A 66 -6.43 0.33 3.97
N ASN A 67 -6.93 1.51 4.35
CA ASN A 67 -8.05 1.63 5.28
C ASN A 67 -9.35 1.12 4.66
N ASP A 68 -10.08 0.28 5.38
CA ASP A 68 -11.42 -0.14 4.96
C ASP A 68 -12.44 0.97 5.24
N GLN A 69 -13.13 1.39 4.18
CA GLN A 69 -14.23 2.35 4.21
C GLN A 69 -15.57 1.71 3.81
N GLY A 70 -15.71 0.41 4.03
CA GLY A 70 -16.93 -0.34 3.75
C GLY A 70 -17.36 -0.21 2.27
N ARG A 71 -18.51 0.44 2.04
CA ARG A 71 -19.09 0.57 0.69
C ARG A 71 -18.17 1.27 -0.32
N LYS A 72 -17.38 2.25 0.12
CA LYS A 72 -16.42 2.94 -0.75
C LYS A 72 -15.28 2.01 -1.17
N SER A 73 -14.74 1.24 -0.24
CA SER A 73 -13.70 0.24 -0.52
C SER A 73 -14.22 -0.82 -1.47
N SER A 74 -15.44 -1.32 -1.24
CA SER A 74 -16.10 -2.29 -2.12
C SER A 74 -16.32 -1.74 -3.54
N PHE A 75 -16.71 -0.48 -3.68
CA PHE A 75 -16.83 0.19 -4.98
C PHE A 75 -15.48 0.25 -5.70
N TRP A 76 -14.43 0.74 -5.05
CA TRP A 76 -13.11 0.83 -5.65
C TRP A 76 -12.52 -0.54 -5.99
N LYS A 77 -12.79 -1.56 -5.19
CA LYS A 77 -12.41 -2.94 -5.50
C LYS A 77 -12.98 -3.38 -6.85
N LYS A 78 -14.27 -3.11 -7.11
CA LYS A 78 -14.92 -3.44 -8.39
C LYS A 78 -14.34 -2.63 -9.57
N VAL A 79 -14.12 -1.32 -9.38
CA VAL A 79 -13.52 -0.45 -10.40
C VAL A 79 -12.13 -0.95 -10.80
N LYS A 80 -11.26 -1.23 -9.82
CA LYS A 80 -9.90 -1.72 -10.06
C LYS A 80 -9.90 -3.11 -10.71
N ALA A 81 -10.77 -4.01 -10.27
CA ALA A 81 -10.95 -5.34 -10.88
C ALA A 81 -11.33 -5.22 -12.36
N LEU A 82 -12.29 -4.35 -12.68
CA LEU A 82 -12.71 -4.11 -14.06
C LEU A 82 -11.59 -3.46 -14.88
N TYR A 83 -10.87 -2.47 -14.33
CA TYR A 83 -9.72 -1.85 -15.00
C TYR A 83 -8.65 -2.87 -15.37
N CYS A 84 -8.39 -3.83 -14.49
CA CYS A 84 -7.36 -4.86 -14.68
C CYS A 84 -7.87 -6.13 -15.38
N SER A 85 -9.15 -6.22 -15.76
CA SER A 85 -9.74 -7.40 -16.41
C SER A 85 -9.35 -7.56 -17.89
N GLY A 86 -8.72 -6.54 -18.48
CA GLY A 86 -8.28 -6.56 -19.88
C GLY A 86 -8.39 -5.19 -20.55
N ILE A 87 -8.09 -5.14 -21.87
CA ILE A 87 -8.01 -3.87 -22.59
C ILE A 87 -9.35 -3.10 -22.60
N VAL A 88 -10.47 -3.80 -22.74
CA VAL A 88 -11.80 -3.20 -22.78
C VAL A 88 -12.13 -2.55 -21.43
N GLY A 89 -11.94 -3.27 -20.32
CA GLY A 89 -12.15 -2.75 -18.97
C GLY A 89 -11.24 -1.54 -18.69
N LYS A 90 -9.97 -1.64 -19.08
CA LYS A 90 -9.00 -0.55 -18.94
C LYS A 90 -9.45 0.72 -19.68
N VAL A 91 -9.86 0.59 -20.93
CA VAL A 91 -10.34 1.72 -21.76
C VAL A 91 -11.59 2.34 -21.14
N LEU A 92 -12.60 1.52 -20.82
CA LEU A 92 -13.87 2.02 -20.24
C LEU A 92 -13.65 2.80 -18.94
N ILE A 93 -12.88 2.24 -18.01
CA ILE A 93 -12.60 2.91 -16.73
C ILE A 93 -11.75 4.16 -16.94
N THR A 94 -10.77 4.14 -17.84
CA THR A 94 -9.96 5.33 -18.17
C THR A 94 -10.84 6.47 -18.71
N LEU A 95 -11.74 6.17 -19.65
CA LEU A 95 -12.63 7.17 -20.25
C LEU A 95 -13.59 7.82 -19.25
N VAL A 96 -13.94 7.12 -18.18
CA VAL A 96 -14.80 7.63 -17.11
C VAL A 96 -13.99 8.38 -16.04
N PHE A 97 -12.97 7.75 -15.51
CA PHE A 97 -12.30 8.24 -14.30
C PHE A 97 -11.24 9.30 -14.56
N ILE A 98 -10.52 9.24 -15.68
CA ILE A 98 -9.49 10.27 -15.95
C ILE A 98 -10.12 11.64 -16.17
N PRO A 99 -11.18 11.82 -17.01
CA PRO A 99 -11.88 13.11 -17.11
C PRO A 99 -12.46 13.57 -15.76
N TYR A 100 -13.02 12.67 -14.96
CA TYR A 100 -13.52 12.98 -13.62
C TYR A 100 -12.41 13.52 -12.71
N PHE A 101 -11.23 12.87 -12.67
CA PHE A 101 -10.10 13.31 -11.86
C PHE A 101 -9.55 14.65 -12.32
N VAL A 102 -9.44 14.86 -13.66
CA VAL A 102 -9.02 16.14 -14.24
C VAL A 102 -9.98 17.25 -13.83
N LEU A 103 -11.29 17.05 -14.03
CA LEU A 103 -12.30 18.04 -13.65
C LEU A 103 -12.23 18.38 -12.16
N ARG A 104 -12.12 17.39 -11.30
CA ARG A 104 -11.97 17.57 -9.86
C ARG A 104 -10.69 18.33 -9.50
N ALA A 105 -9.57 18.06 -10.16
CA ALA A 105 -8.31 18.77 -9.95
C ALA A 105 -8.40 20.24 -10.39
N LEU A 106 -9.05 20.50 -11.56
CA LEU A 106 -9.29 21.87 -12.05
C LEU A 106 -10.20 22.66 -11.12
N LEU A 107 -11.31 22.07 -10.67
CA LEU A 107 -12.21 22.69 -9.70
C LEU A 107 -11.49 22.99 -8.38
N SER A 108 -10.70 22.04 -7.89
CA SER A 108 -9.88 22.24 -6.68
C SER A 108 -8.84 23.35 -6.86
N SER A 109 -8.24 23.46 -8.05
CA SER A 109 -7.28 24.53 -8.38
C SER A 109 -7.97 25.91 -8.38
N ALA A 110 -9.16 25.99 -8.96
CA ALA A 110 -9.95 27.24 -9.01
C ALA A 110 -10.38 27.67 -7.60
N LEU A 111 -10.95 26.75 -6.81
CA LEU A 111 -11.41 27.04 -5.44
C LEU A 111 -10.28 27.43 -4.49
N LYS A 112 -9.15 26.74 -4.57
CA LYS A 112 -7.97 27.01 -3.71
C LYS A 112 -7.10 28.14 -4.25
N ARG A 113 -7.36 28.66 -5.45
CA ARG A 113 -6.51 29.63 -6.16
C ARG A 113 -5.05 29.19 -6.25
N LYS A 114 -4.82 27.88 -6.42
CA LYS A 114 -3.48 27.26 -6.49
C LYS A 114 -3.46 26.23 -7.62
N ASN A 115 -2.32 26.11 -8.29
CA ASN A 115 -2.14 25.06 -9.30
C ASN A 115 -1.90 23.70 -8.63
N VAL A 116 -2.96 22.89 -8.49
CA VAL A 116 -2.91 21.58 -7.83
C VAL A 116 -1.93 20.64 -8.53
N PHE A 117 -1.76 20.71 -9.85
CA PHE A 117 -0.81 19.87 -10.59
C PHE A 117 0.64 20.18 -10.24
N ALA A 118 0.99 21.48 -10.17
CA ALA A 118 2.34 21.92 -9.81
C ALA A 118 2.64 21.61 -8.34
N GLU A 119 1.69 21.88 -7.43
CA GLU A 119 1.83 21.62 -6.01
C GLU A 119 1.98 20.10 -5.73
N TYR A 120 1.22 19.26 -6.44
CA TYR A 120 1.34 17.80 -6.34
C TYR A 120 2.74 17.31 -6.73
N LYS A 121 3.25 17.78 -7.87
CA LYS A 121 4.59 17.43 -8.33
C LYS A 121 5.67 17.87 -7.33
N LYS A 122 5.52 19.07 -6.76
CA LYS A 122 6.46 19.59 -5.75
C LYS A 122 6.47 18.75 -4.48
N ASN A 123 5.29 18.34 -3.99
CA ASN A 123 5.15 17.63 -2.71
C ASN A 123 5.45 16.14 -2.80
N ARG A 124 5.15 15.49 -3.92
CA ARG A 124 5.29 14.04 -4.10
C ARG A 124 6.37 13.61 -5.09
N GLY A 125 7.00 14.55 -5.80
CA GLY A 125 8.06 14.25 -6.76
C GLY A 125 7.58 13.54 -8.04
N MET A 126 6.27 13.31 -8.21
CA MET A 126 5.67 12.60 -9.34
C MET A 126 4.53 13.37 -9.98
N SER A 127 4.20 13.02 -11.22
CA SER A 127 3.02 13.58 -11.90
C SER A 127 1.72 13.01 -11.32
N ILE A 128 0.75 13.86 -11.04
CA ILE A 128 -0.58 13.48 -10.59
C ILE A 128 -1.27 12.52 -11.58
N MET A 129 -0.97 12.64 -12.88
CA MET A 129 -1.53 11.74 -13.91
C MET A 129 -1.05 10.30 -13.73
N TYR A 130 0.25 10.09 -13.46
CA TYR A 130 0.79 8.76 -13.19
C TYR A 130 0.19 8.17 -11.92
N ASP A 131 0.00 8.98 -10.88
CA ASP A 131 -0.65 8.54 -9.63
C ASP A 131 -2.10 8.09 -9.86
N TRP A 132 -2.85 8.75 -10.75
CA TRP A 132 -4.21 8.31 -11.09
C TRP A 132 -4.23 6.96 -11.82
N PHE A 133 -3.32 6.72 -12.76
CA PHE A 133 -3.22 5.43 -13.44
C PHE A 133 -2.74 4.33 -12.50
N ASP A 134 -1.78 4.63 -11.63
CA ASP A 134 -1.31 3.73 -10.58
C ASP A 134 -2.45 3.37 -9.61
N TRP A 135 -3.21 4.38 -9.18
CA TRP A 135 -4.39 4.16 -8.36
C TRP A 135 -5.41 3.22 -9.04
N LEU A 136 -5.73 3.44 -10.30
CA LEU A 136 -6.68 2.58 -11.03
C LEU A 136 -6.13 1.17 -11.25
N GLY A 137 -4.81 1.04 -11.49
CA GLY A 137 -4.12 -0.21 -11.77
C GLY A 137 -3.75 -1.06 -10.54
N GLY A 138 -3.92 -0.52 -9.33
CA GLY A 138 -3.55 -1.19 -8.08
C GLY A 138 -4.46 -2.38 -7.74
N TRP A 139 -4.26 -3.50 -8.42
CA TRP A 139 -5.00 -4.76 -8.24
C TRP A 139 -4.01 -5.92 -8.00
N PRO A 140 -4.32 -6.90 -7.13
CA PRO A 140 -5.47 -6.98 -6.21
C PRO A 140 -5.57 -5.80 -5.25
N PHE A 141 -6.77 -5.46 -4.78
CA PHE A 141 -7.03 -4.38 -3.85
C PHE A 141 -7.73 -4.93 -2.60
N GLU A 142 -6.97 -4.99 -1.52
CA GLU A 142 -7.44 -5.47 -0.22
C GLU A 142 -7.34 -4.35 0.81
N VAL A 143 -8.20 -4.37 1.79
CA VAL A 143 -8.32 -3.34 2.81
C VAL A 143 -8.57 -3.98 4.17
N ALA A 144 -8.20 -3.28 5.24
CA ALA A 144 -8.52 -3.69 6.60
C ALA A 144 -8.84 -2.48 7.48
N THR A 145 -9.67 -2.71 8.51
CA THR A 145 -9.83 -1.73 9.58
C THR A 145 -8.59 -1.74 10.48
N VAL A 146 -8.40 -0.66 11.22
CA VAL A 146 -7.30 -0.54 12.21
C VAL A 146 -7.39 -1.67 13.23
N GLU A 147 -8.60 -1.93 13.73
CA GLU A 147 -8.87 -2.95 14.75
C GLU A 147 -8.52 -4.35 14.24
N ALA A 148 -8.88 -4.66 12.98
CA ALA A 148 -8.59 -5.98 12.40
C ALA A 148 -7.09 -6.24 12.30
N VAL A 149 -6.30 -5.25 11.87
CA VAL A 149 -4.83 -5.38 11.81
C VAL A 149 -4.23 -5.48 13.21
N PHE A 150 -4.72 -4.66 14.14
CA PHE A 150 -4.26 -4.66 15.53
C PHE A 150 -4.45 -6.04 16.18
N HIS A 151 -5.67 -6.56 16.18
CA HIS A 151 -5.97 -7.86 16.80
C HIS A 151 -5.22 -9.01 16.13
N PHE A 152 -5.15 -9.00 14.78
CA PHE A 152 -4.43 -10.04 14.05
C PHE A 152 -2.95 -10.15 14.44
N LEU A 153 -2.28 -9.03 14.68
CA LEU A 153 -0.87 -9.01 15.08
C LEU A 153 -0.70 -9.19 16.59
N GLN A 154 -1.63 -8.69 17.40
CA GLN A 154 -1.66 -8.93 18.85
C GLN A 154 -1.73 -10.43 19.16
N ASP A 155 -2.59 -11.18 18.47
CA ASP A 155 -2.72 -12.64 18.62
C ASP A 155 -1.43 -13.41 18.23
N LYS A 156 -0.51 -12.74 17.52
CA LYS A 156 0.80 -13.29 17.10
C LYS A 156 1.96 -12.81 17.96
N GLY A 157 1.68 -12.17 19.12
CA GLY A 157 2.68 -11.69 20.06
C GLY A 157 3.36 -10.40 19.62
N PHE A 158 2.62 -9.50 18.98
CA PHE A 158 3.10 -8.17 18.65
C PHE A 158 2.38 -7.08 19.45
N LEU A 159 3.14 -6.13 19.97
CA LEU A 159 2.64 -4.92 20.63
C LEU A 159 2.65 -3.76 19.64
N LEU A 160 1.53 -3.04 19.55
CA LEU A 160 1.45 -1.81 18.77
C LEU A 160 2.27 -0.70 19.44
N SER A 161 3.33 -0.24 18.77
CA SER A 161 4.22 0.80 19.27
C SER A 161 3.85 2.18 18.74
N ASN A 162 3.37 2.26 17.50
CA ASN A 162 2.91 3.51 16.90
C ASN A 162 1.91 3.26 15.78
N ILE A 163 1.02 4.24 15.53
CA ILE A 163 0.05 4.20 14.45
C ILE A 163 -0.17 5.59 13.86
N GLU A 164 -0.22 5.67 12.53
CA GLU A 164 -0.68 6.84 11.80
C GLU A 164 -1.84 6.43 10.89
N THR A 165 -3.01 7.03 11.11
CA THR A 165 -4.22 6.67 10.36
C THR A 165 -4.48 7.64 9.22
N SER A 166 -5.20 7.17 8.20
CA SER A 166 -5.65 7.98 7.06
C SER A 166 -6.82 8.94 7.41
N ASN A 167 -7.14 9.11 8.70
CA ASN A 167 -8.23 9.98 9.20
C ASN A 167 -9.56 9.73 8.48
N GLY A 168 -9.91 8.46 8.25
CA GLY A 168 -11.12 8.07 7.54
C GLY A 168 -11.04 8.23 6.01
N GLY A 169 -9.86 8.49 5.44
CA GLY A 169 -9.61 8.50 3.99
C GLY A 169 -9.36 7.11 3.41
N LEU A 170 -9.31 7.01 2.07
CA LEU A 170 -8.93 5.79 1.34
C LEU A 170 -7.40 5.53 1.36
N GLY A 171 -6.66 6.31 2.14
CA GLY A 171 -5.22 6.16 2.27
C GLY A 171 -4.82 4.93 3.09
N ASN A 172 -3.52 4.79 3.28
CA ASN A 172 -2.95 3.74 4.12
C ASN A 172 -3.02 4.15 5.60
N ASN A 173 -3.38 3.20 6.45
CA ASN A 173 -3.03 3.25 7.86
C ASN A 173 -1.64 2.65 8.00
N GLN A 174 -0.76 3.32 8.73
CA GLN A 174 0.62 2.90 8.97
C GLN A 174 0.72 2.40 10.41
N PHE A 175 1.36 1.27 10.58
CA PHE A 175 1.48 0.60 11.88
C PHE A 175 2.94 0.28 12.15
N VAL A 176 3.36 0.50 13.37
CA VAL A 176 4.64 0.04 13.89
C VAL A 176 4.36 -0.90 15.06
N PHE A 177 4.78 -2.14 14.92
CA PHE A 177 4.65 -3.17 15.94
C PHE A 177 6.01 -3.63 16.42
N THR A 178 6.10 -3.97 17.69
CA THR A 178 7.28 -4.63 18.28
C THR A 178 6.92 -6.06 18.66
N ARG A 179 7.75 -7.02 18.28
CA ARG A 179 7.56 -8.43 18.64
C ARG A 179 8.02 -8.68 20.09
N GLU A 180 7.19 -9.31 20.90
CA GLU A 180 7.55 -9.75 22.26
C GLU A 180 8.62 -10.86 22.31
#